data_18cbd8a4d3f7d53123c19aa9b7cfe0ae
#
_entry.id   18cbd8a4d3f7d53123c19aa9b7cfe0ae
#
_cell.length_a   1.000
_cell.length_b   1.000
_cell.length_c   1.000
_cell.angle_alpha   90.00
_cell.angle_beta   90.00
_cell.angle_gamma   90.00
#
_symmetry.space_group_name_H-M   'P 1'
#
loop_
_entity.id
_entity.type
_entity.pdbx_description
1 polymer ?
#
loop_
_entity_poly.entity_id
_entity_poly.type
_entity_poly.pdbx_seq_one_letter_code
_entity_poly.pdbx_strand_id
1 'polypeptide(L)'
;GDYIIQIDGDILLDKHFIADHLELAEKGYFVCGSRVLLGRMATARLLRGVETHPALFKQDLSFLLNAFRSHTLRLYLANRYAKNSMLRIRGCNMAFWKEDLLRVNGYNESLEMWGQEDVEISYRLIHAGIQKKQLKMGGVQFHLYHKFASRENLEYHEQVLRQVIAERIVWC
;
A
#
# COMPACT_ATOMS: atom_id res chain seq x y z
N GLY A 1 -13.50 4.35 13.26
CA GLY A 1 -12.99 3.00 13.60
C GLY A 1 -11.56 3.08 14.12
N ASP A 2 -11.10 1.99 14.73
CA ASP A 2 -9.77 1.92 15.37
C ASP A 2 -8.69 1.38 14.42
N TYR A 3 -9.10 0.68 13.37
CA TYR A 3 -8.23 0.18 12.32
C TYR A 3 -8.60 0.81 10.99
N ILE A 4 -7.63 1.42 10.33
CA ILE A 4 -7.79 2.21 9.11
C ILE A 4 -7.13 1.45 7.97
N ILE A 5 -7.87 1.22 6.88
CA ILE A 5 -7.35 0.67 5.63
C ILE A 5 -7.36 1.80 4.60
N GLN A 6 -6.20 2.11 4.08
CA GLN A 6 -5.98 3.15 3.08
C GLN A 6 -5.96 2.55 1.68
N ILE A 7 -6.68 3.19 0.78
CA ILE A 7 -6.72 2.87 -0.65
C ILE A 7 -6.71 4.16 -1.48
N ASP A 8 -6.37 4.07 -2.74
CA ASP A 8 -6.54 5.16 -3.70
C ASP A 8 -7.97 5.18 -4.26
N GLY A 9 -8.37 6.30 -4.87
CA GLY A 9 -9.72 6.46 -5.42
C GLY A 9 -9.99 5.70 -6.73
N ASP A 10 -8.97 5.13 -7.35
CA ASP A 10 -9.02 4.41 -8.62
C ASP A 10 -8.72 2.91 -8.48
N ILE A 11 -9.15 2.35 -7.36
CA ILE A 11 -8.96 0.94 -6.99
C ILE A 11 -10.27 0.16 -7.06
N LEU A 12 -10.22 -1.04 -7.65
CA LEU A 12 -11.26 -2.06 -7.51
C LEU A 12 -10.79 -3.11 -6.51
N LEU A 13 -11.59 -3.33 -5.47
CA LEU A 13 -11.27 -4.27 -4.40
C LEU A 13 -11.84 -5.67 -4.70
N ASP A 14 -11.05 -6.71 -4.41
CA ASP A 14 -11.59 -8.07 -4.28
C ASP A 14 -12.50 -8.16 -3.05
N LYS A 15 -13.51 -9.03 -3.11
CA LYS A 15 -14.49 -9.23 -2.04
C LYS A 15 -13.88 -9.62 -0.69
N HIS A 16 -12.68 -10.15 -0.67
CA HIS A 16 -11.96 -10.57 0.54
C HIS A 16 -10.93 -9.54 1.02
N PHE A 17 -10.80 -8.41 0.34
CA PHE A 17 -9.75 -7.41 0.60
C PHE A 17 -9.71 -6.97 2.07
N ILE A 18 -10.85 -6.57 2.61
CA ILE A 18 -10.96 -6.13 4.01
C ILE A 18 -10.67 -7.28 4.98
N ALA A 19 -11.24 -8.47 4.73
CA ALA A 19 -11.04 -9.63 5.59
C ALA A 19 -9.55 -10.04 5.65
N ASP A 20 -8.84 -9.98 4.52
CA ASP A 20 -7.41 -10.30 4.45
C ASP A 20 -6.55 -9.29 5.22
N HIS A 21 -6.94 -8.01 5.26
CA HIS A 21 -6.29 -7.00 6.10
C HIS A 21 -6.55 -7.23 7.58
N LEU A 22 -7.81 -7.47 7.95
CA LEU A 22 -8.18 -7.71 9.35
C LEU A 22 -7.51 -8.96 9.93
N GLU A 23 -7.29 -9.99 9.11
CA GLU A 23 -6.57 -11.20 9.55
C GLU A 23 -5.11 -10.93 9.95
N LEU A 24 -4.47 -9.92 9.33
CA LEU A 24 -3.10 -9.51 9.67
C LEU A 24 -3.03 -8.36 10.67
N ALA A 25 -4.18 -7.81 11.09
CA ALA A 25 -4.26 -6.73 12.05
C ALA A 25 -3.75 -7.19 13.43
N GLU A 26 -2.59 -6.67 13.82
CA GLU A 26 -1.94 -6.94 15.10
C GLU A 26 -1.38 -5.63 15.67
N LYS A 27 -1.57 -5.40 16.97
CA LYS A 27 -1.03 -4.20 17.64
C LYS A 27 0.48 -4.14 17.53
N GLY A 28 1.01 -2.94 17.27
CA GLY A 28 2.43 -2.73 17.02
C GLY A 28 2.88 -3.08 15.59
N TYR A 29 1.93 -3.33 14.68
CA TYR A 29 2.20 -3.57 13.27
C TYR A 29 1.32 -2.74 12.36
N PHE A 30 1.92 -2.19 11.29
CA PHE A 30 1.18 -1.73 10.12
C PHE A 30 1.32 -2.73 8.97
N VAL A 31 0.36 -2.76 8.07
CA VAL A 31 0.27 -3.72 6.97
C VAL A 31 0.46 -2.98 5.64
N CYS A 32 1.30 -3.54 4.76
CA CYS A 32 1.44 -3.08 3.38
C CYS A 32 1.09 -4.22 2.42
N GLY A 33 0.20 -3.94 1.47
CA GLY A 33 -0.20 -4.90 0.45
C GLY A 33 0.45 -4.65 -0.91
N SER A 34 -0.02 -5.41 -1.89
CA SER A 34 0.37 -5.31 -3.29
C SER A 34 -0.80 -4.80 -4.13
N ARG A 35 -0.54 -4.51 -5.41
CA ARG A 35 -1.59 -4.16 -6.38
C ARG A 35 -1.40 -4.90 -7.69
N VAL A 36 -2.49 -5.13 -8.40
CA VAL A 36 -2.52 -5.57 -9.80
C VAL A 36 -2.76 -4.33 -10.66
N LEU A 37 -1.82 -3.95 -11.50
CA LEU A 37 -2.01 -2.83 -12.42
C LEU A 37 -2.81 -3.28 -13.62
N LEU A 38 -3.91 -2.61 -13.91
CA LEU A 38 -4.69 -2.85 -15.11
C LEU A 38 -4.14 -2.04 -16.28
N GLY A 39 -4.11 -2.66 -17.45
CA GLY A 39 -3.79 -1.95 -18.68
C GLY A 39 -4.94 -1.03 -19.14
N ARG A 40 -4.62 -0.09 -20.04
CA ARG A 40 -5.58 0.91 -20.57
C ARG A 40 -6.86 0.27 -21.15
N MET A 41 -6.73 -0.83 -21.88
CA MET A 41 -7.86 -1.52 -22.49
C MET A 41 -8.77 -2.17 -21.44
N ALA A 42 -8.20 -2.85 -20.44
CA ALA A 42 -8.97 -3.47 -19.37
C ALA A 42 -9.73 -2.42 -18.56
N THR A 43 -9.06 -1.32 -18.20
CA THR A 43 -9.68 -0.17 -17.51
C THR A 43 -10.85 0.40 -18.32
N ALA A 44 -10.66 0.63 -19.62
CA ALA A 44 -11.73 1.17 -20.47
C ALA A 44 -12.96 0.25 -20.57
N ARG A 45 -12.77 -1.08 -20.59
CA ARG A 45 -13.85 -2.06 -20.60
C ARG A 45 -14.64 -2.08 -19.30
N LEU A 46 -13.95 -2.02 -18.17
CA LEU A 46 -14.55 -1.94 -16.84
C LEU A 46 -15.37 -0.65 -16.69
N LEU A 47 -14.80 0.49 -17.01
CA LEU A 47 -15.48 1.79 -16.89
C LEU A 47 -16.71 1.93 -17.81
N ARG A 48 -16.74 1.20 -18.93
CA ARG A 48 -17.91 1.14 -19.83
C ARG A 48 -18.94 0.10 -19.41
N GLY A 49 -18.72 -0.63 -18.33
CA GLY A 49 -19.63 -1.70 -17.89
C GLY A 49 -19.64 -2.94 -18.80
N VAL A 50 -18.68 -3.07 -19.71
CA VAL A 50 -18.55 -4.24 -20.61
C VAL A 50 -18.05 -5.46 -19.83
N GLU A 51 -17.26 -5.24 -18.78
CA GLU A 51 -16.77 -6.26 -17.86
C GLU A 51 -17.09 -5.84 -16.42
N THR A 52 -17.47 -6.79 -15.60
CA THR A 52 -17.73 -6.57 -14.17
C THR A 52 -16.52 -6.95 -13.32
N HIS A 53 -15.60 -7.74 -13.88
CA HIS A 53 -14.37 -8.18 -13.21
C HIS A 53 -13.18 -8.05 -14.17
N PRO A 54 -11.99 -7.74 -13.67
CA PRO A 54 -10.78 -7.66 -14.49
C PRO A 54 -10.46 -9.01 -15.14
N ALA A 55 -10.30 -9.02 -16.45
CA ALA A 55 -9.85 -10.21 -17.17
C ALA A 55 -8.36 -10.45 -16.91
N LEU A 56 -8.04 -11.31 -15.96
CA LEU A 56 -6.66 -11.59 -15.51
C LEU A 56 -5.77 -12.18 -16.61
N PHE A 57 -6.36 -12.89 -17.58
CA PHE A 57 -5.63 -13.60 -18.66
C PHE A 57 -4.84 -12.70 -19.63
N LYS A 58 -5.06 -11.38 -19.57
CA LYS A 58 -4.39 -10.40 -20.43
C LYS A 58 -3.38 -9.52 -19.69
N GLN A 59 -3.09 -9.85 -18.43
CA GLN A 59 -2.16 -9.10 -17.60
C GLN A 59 -0.75 -9.71 -17.63
N ASP A 60 0.25 -8.89 -17.31
CA ASP A 60 1.61 -9.36 -17.14
C ASP A 60 1.70 -10.38 -15.99
N LEU A 61 2.42 -11.48 -16.20
CA LEU A 61 2.56 -12.57 -15.23
C LEU A 61 3.07 -12.08 -13.87
N SER A 62 3.93 -11.07 -13.85
CA SER A 62 4.46 -10.48 -12.61
C SER A 62 3.36 -9.86 -11.74
N PHE A 63 2.32 -9.32 -12.35
CA PHE A 63 1.16 -8.76 -11.65
C PHE A 63 0.11 -9.81 -11.32
N LEU A 64 -0.01 -10.86 -12.13
CA LEU A 64 -0.92 -11.98 -11.86
C LEU A 64 -0.64 -12.62 -10.49
N LEU A 65 0.62 -12.75 -10.10
CA LEU A 65 1.02 -13.26 -8.78
C LEU A 65 0.45 -12.42 -7.61
N ASN A 66 0.10 -11.16 -7.83
CA ASN A 66 -0.55 -10.33 -6.83
C ASN A 66 -2.08 -10.52 -6.78
N ALA A 67 -2.66 -11.21 -7.75
CA ALA A 67 -4.08 -11.58 -7.78
C ALA A 67 -4.36 -12.92 -7.09
N PHE A 68 -3.33 -13.68 -6.75
CA PHE A 68 -3.50 -14.96 -6.05
C PHE A 68 -3.77 -14.75 -4.57
N ARG A 69 -4.72 -15.55 -4.07
CA ARG A 69 -5.10 -15.57 -2.66
C ARG A 69 -4.86 -16.97 -2.07
N SER A 70 -4.12 -17.02 -0.97
CA SER A 70 -3.86 -18.22 -0.20
C SER A 70 -3.72 -17.87 1.28
N HIS A 71 -4.63 -18.40 2.11
CA HIS A 71 -4.63 -18.17 3.55
C HIS A 71 -3.31 -18.60 4.21
N THR A 72 -2.90 -19.86 4.00
CA THR A 72 -1.70 -20.42 4.63
C THR A 72 -0.43 -19.68 4.23
N LEU A 73 -0.27 -19.41 2.92
CA LEU A 73 0.90 -18.66 2.42
C LEU A 73 0.89 -17.22 2.90
N ARG A 74 -0.28 -16.58 3.02
CA ARG A 74 -0.40 -15.21 3.54
C ARG A 74 0.13 -15.12 4.97
N LEU A 75 -0.32 -15.98 5.87
CA LEU A 75 0.15 -16.01 7.26
C LEU A 75 1.63 -16.32 7.36
N TYR A 76 2.11 -17.29 6.58
CA TYR A 76 3.52 -17.64 6.55
C TYR A 76 4.42 -16.48 6.08
N LEU A 77 3.98 -15.75 5.05
CA LEU A 77 4.76 -14.67 4.44
C LEU A 77 4.68 -13.35 5.22
N ALA A 78 3.61 -13.11 5.98
CA ALA A 78 3.31 -11.83 6.59
C ALA A 78 4.50 -11.24 7.39
N ASN A 79 5.20 -12.05 8.17
CA ASN A 79 6.32 -11.65 9.00
C ASN A 79 7.70 -11.99 8.39
N ARG A 80 7.73 -12.58 7.20
CA ARG A 80 8.98 -13.06 6.55
C ARG A 80 9.27 -12.34 5.25
N TYR A 81 8.26 -12.21 4.40
CA TYR A 81 8.42 -11.62 3.08
C TYR A 81 8.55 -10.10 3.17
N ALA A 82 9.65 -9.58 2.66
CA ALA A 82 9.93 -8.14 2.58
C ALA A 82 9.77 -7.37 3.90
N LYS A 83 9.91 -8.02 5.06
CA LYS A 83 9.75 -7.44 6.39
C LYS A 83 10.57 -6.15 6.57
N ASN A 84 11.81 -6.14 6.09
CA ASN A 84 12.74 -5.02 6.24
C ASN A 84 12.89 -4.19 4.95
N SER A 85 12.10 -4.48 3.92
CA SER A 85 12.19 -3.79 2.63
C SER A 85 11.20 -2.66 2.53
N MET A 86 11.68 -1.43 2.41
CA MET A 86 10.87 -0.24 2.15
C MET A 86 10.49 -0.12 0.65
N LEU A 87 11.10 -0.90 -0.24
CA LEU A 87 10.81 -0.87 -1.69
C LEU A 87 9.41 -1.39 -2.07
N ARG A 88 8.69 -2.03 -1.14
CA ARG A 88 7.38 -2.64 -1.37
C ARG A 88 6.23 -1.93 -0.68
N ILE A 89 6.44 -0.68 -0.28
CA ILE A 89 5.39 0.18 0.25
C ILE A 89 4.58 0.72 -0.93
N ARG A 90 3.27 0.74 -0.76
CA ARG A 90 2.30 1.25 -1.74
C ARG A 90 1.15 1.90 -0.98
N GLY A 91 1.05 3.20 -1.04
CA GLY A 91 0.02 3.99 -0.37
C GLY A 91 -1.41 3.51 -0.65
N CYS A 92 -1.63 2.99 -1.86
CA CYS A 92 -2.92 2.44 -2.26
C CYS A 92 -3.32 1.11 -1.57
N ASN A 93 -2.47 0.53 -0.72
CA ASN A 93 -2.74 -0.74 -0.03
C ASN A 93 -1.98 -0.78 1.29
N MET A 94 -2.42 0.01 2.25
CA MET A 94 -1.84 0.05 3.58
C MET A 94 -2.93 -0.02 4.64
N ALA A 95 -2.56 -0.51 5.83
CA ALA A 95 -3.48 -0.49 6.95
C ALA A 95 -2.73 -0.26 8.27
N PHE A 96 -3.39 0.47 9.18
CA PHE A 96 -2.80 1.01 10.41
C PHE A 96 -3.79 0.94 11.56
N TRP A 97 -3.30 0.83 12.78
CA TRP A 97 -4.07 1.23 13.94
C TRP A 97 -4.13 2.75 14.02
N LYS A 98 -5.31 3.29 14.29
CA LYS A 98 -5.53 4.75 14.40
C LYS A 98 -4.60 5.38 15.44
N GLU A 99 -4.39 4.71 16.58
CA GLU A 99 -3.48 5.17 17.62
C GLU A 99 -2.03 5.32 17.14
N ASP A 100 -1.57 4.41 16.26
CA ASP A 100 -0.22 4.46 15.69
C ASP A 100 -0.06 5.64 14.72
N LEU A 101 -1.09 5.93 13.90
CA LEU A 101 -1.10 7.12 13.06
C LEU A 101 -1.08 8.40 13.88
N LEU A 102 -1.87 8.47 14.95
CA LEU A 102 -1.90 9.64 15.84
C LEU A 102 -0.55 9.82 16.56
N ARG A 103 0.11 8.72 16.94
CA ARG A 103 1.42 8.75 17.59
C ARG A 103 2.51 9.37 16.72
N VAL A 104 2.41 9.24 15.41
CA VAL A 104 3.36 9.85 14.45
C VAL A 104 2.82 11.11 13.78
N ASN A 105 1.68 11.65 14.23
CA ASN A 105 0.99 12.82 13.68
C ASN A 105 0.46 12.66 12.25
N GLY A 106 0.15 11.43 11.83
CA GLY A 106 -0.38 11.18 10.49
C GLY A 106 0.63 11.41 9.37
N TYR A 107 0.15 11.80 8.20
CA TYR A 107 0.98 12.11 7.04
C TYR A 107 1.62 13.48 7.16
N ASN A 108 2.83 13.62 6.63
CA ASN A 108 3.53 14.90 6.55
C ASN A 108 2.90 15.78 5.47
N GLU A 109 2.17 16.83 5.90
CA GLU A 109 1.44 17.74 5.00
C GLU A 109 2.37 18.61 4.12
N SER A 110 3.67 18.65 4.40
CA SER A 110 4.63 19.32 3.53
C SER A 110 4.95 18.54 2.24
N LEU A 111 4.60 17.25 2.19
CA LEU A 111 4.79 16.39 1.02
C LEU A 111 3.57 16.49 0.09
N GLU A 112 3.41 17.66 -0.52
CA GLU A 112 2.34 17.91 -1.48
C GLU A 112 2.61 17.21 -2.82
N MET A 113 1.55 16.85 -3.54
CA MET A 113 1.59 16.13 -4.81
C MET A 113 2.02 14.66 -4.62
N TRP A 114 2.62 14.04 -5.63
CA TRP A 114 2.92 12.60 -5.62
C TRP A 114 4.38 12.32 -5.28
N GLY A 115 4.60 11.39 -4.38
CA GLY A 115 5.87 10.69 -4.19
C GLY A 115 6.40 10.71 -2.76
N GLN A 116 6.83 9.53 -2.29
CA GLN A 116 7.53 9.26 -1.03
C GLN A 116 6.71 9.43 0.27
N GLU A 117 5.47 9.95 0.23
CA GLU A 117 4.62 10.15 1.40
C GLU A 117 4.32 8.86 2.15
N ASP A 118 4.09 7.77 1.42
CA ASP A 118 3.84 6.42 1.95
C ASP A 118 5.10 5.79 2.56
N VAL A 119 6.25 6.03 1.96
CA VAL A 119 7.55 5.58 2.46
C VAL A 119 7.95 6.39 3.69
N GLU A 120 7.74 7.70 3.67
CA GLU A 120 8.08 8.63 4.75
C GLU A 120 7.32 8.26 6.04
N ILE A 121 6.00 8.17 6.01
CA ILE A 121 5.20 7.77 7.17
C ILE A 121 5.58 6.37 7.67
N SER A 122 5.94 5.45 6.77
CA SER A 122 6.38 4.10 7.13
C SER A 122 7.69 4.13 7.93
N TYR A 123 8.64 5.01 7.59
CA TYR A 123 9.84 5.20 8.38
C TYR A 123 9.53 5.76 9.77
N ARG A 124 8.64 6.78 9.88
CA ARG A 124 8.25 7.33 11.18
C ARG A 124 7.57 6.28 12.07
N LEU A 125 6.70 5.44 11.51
CA LEU A 125 6.11 4.32 12.23
C LEU A 125 7.18 3.34 12.75
N ILE A 126 8.16 2.97 11.91
CA ILE A 126 9.26 2.10 12.32
C ILE A 126 10.13 2.75 13.40
N HIS A 127 10.43 4.04 13.30
CA HIS A 127 11.17 4.78 14.32
C HIS A 127 10.39 4.87 15.65
N ALA A 128 9.05 4.88 15.59
CA ALA A 128 8.17 4.79 16.75
C ALA A 128 8.08 3.36 17.34
N GLY A 129 8.78 2.37 16.76
CA GLY A 129 8.79 0.99 17.23
C GLY A 129 7.69 0.11 16.62
N ILE A 130 6.92 0.61 15.67
CA ILE A 130 5.85 -0.13 14.99
C ILE A 130 6.46 -0.90 13.82
N GLN A 131 6.21 -2.19 13.74
CA GLN A 131 6.80 -3.05 12.72
C GLN A 131 5.90 -3.15 11.47
N LYS A 132 6.50 -3.57 10.36
CA LYS A 132 5.77 -3.79 9.10
C LYS A 132 5.44 -5.27 8.90
N LYS A 133 4.20 -5.56 8.50
CA LYS A 133 3.79 -6.82 7.87
C LYS A 133 3.56 -6.62 6.38
N GLN A 134 3.95 -7.62 5.58
CA GLN A 134 3.66 -7.60 4.15
C GLN A 134 2.46 -8.51 3.84
N LEU A 135 1.36 -7.91 3.40
CA LEU A 135 0.19 -8.63 2.90
C LEU A 135 0.48 -9.13 1.48
N LYS A 136 0.88 -10.39 1.39
CA LYS A 136 1.10 -11.13 0.15
C LYS A 136 0.16 -12.34 0.11
N MET A 137 -0.27 -12.78 -1.05
CA MET A 137 -1.28 -13.84 -1.23
C MET A 137 -2.63 -13.50 -0.57
N GLY A 138 -3.02 -12.23 -0.67
CA GLY A 138 -4.25 -11.68 -0.13
C GLY A 138 -4.28 -10.17 -0.30
N GLY A 139 -5.32 -9.50 0.19
CA GLY A 139 -5.52 -8.07 0.00
C GLY A 139 -5.51 -7.68 -1.47
N VAL A 140 -6.18 -8.50 -2.30
CA VAL A 140 -6.16 -8.33 -3.76
C VAL A 140 -6.94 -7.08 -4.14
N GLN A 141 -6.28 -6.24 -4.92
CA GLN A 141 -6.87 -5.04 -5.51
C GLN A 141 -6.34 -4.80 -6.92
N PHE A 142 -7.15 -4.14 -7.73
CA PHE A 142 -6.87 -3.82 -9.11
C PHE A 142 -6.83 -2.30 -9.27
N HIS A 143 -5.67 -1.79 -9.66
CA HIS A 143 -5.46 -0.37 -9.87
C HIS A 143 -5.76 -0.03 -11.33
N LEU A 144 -6.72 0.86 -11.55
CA LEU A 144 -7.11 1.32 -12.88
C LEU A 144 -5.95 2.07 -13.54
N TYR A 145 -5.89 1.98 -14.87
CA TYR A 145 -4.90 2.74 -15.62
C TYR A 145 -5.24 4.22 -15.62
N HIS A 146 -4.29 5.03 -15.22
CA HIS A 146 -4.29 6.47 -15.40
C HIS A 146 -2.90 6.96 -15.86
N LYS A 147 -2.81 8.21 -16.33
CA LYS A 147 -1.52 8.85 -16.61
C LYS A 147 -0.78 9.08 -15.28
N PHE A 148 0.54 8.96 -15.32
CA PHE A 148 1.36 9.25 -14.14
C PHE A 148 1.15 10.69 -13.67
N ALA A 149 1.10 10.87 -12.35
CA ALA A 149 1.09 12.19 -11.73
C ALA A 149 2.42 12.94 -11.99
N SER A 150 2.39 14.26 -11.84
CA SER A 150 3.60 15.10 -11.90
C SER A 150 4.60 14.66 -10.83
N ARG A 151 5.89 14.76 -11.15
CA ARG A 151 6.99 14.45 -10.24
C ARG A 151 7.82 15.69 -9.89
N GLU A 152 7.24 16.87 -10.04
CA GLU A 152 7.94 18.15 -9.86
C GLU A 152 8.56 18.28 -8.47
N ASN A 153 7.89 17.79 -7.43
CA ASN A 153 8.35 17.87 -6.04
C ASN A 153 9.19 16.66 -5.58
N LEU A 154 9.50 15.71 -6.46
CA LEU A 154 10.14 14.44 -6.06
C LEU A 154 11.50 14.67 -5.37
N GLU A 155 12.30 15.61 -5.85
CA GLU A 155 13.61 15.91 -5.24
C GLU A 155 13.47 16.45 -3.81
N TYR A 156 12.52 17.35 -3.58
CA TYR A 156 12.19 17.84 -2.23
C TYR A 156 11.71 16.70 -1.32
N HIS A 157 10.81 15.86 -1.80
CA HIS A 157 10.33 14.70 -1.04
C HIS A 157 11.46 13.74 -0.67
N GLU A 158 12.41 13.51 -1.58
CA GLU A 158 13.59 12.68 -1.29
C GLU A 158 14.52 13.32 -0.26
N GLN A 159 14.63 14.66 -0.22
CA GLN A 159 15.41 15.36 0.80
C GLN A 159 14.75 15.20 2.17
N VAL A 160 13.44 15.42 2.27
CA VAL A 160 12.67 15.21 3.51
C VAL A 160 12.81 13.75 3.99
N LEU A 161 12.65 12.79 3.08
CA LEU A 161 12.80 11.37 3.42
C LEU A 161 14.21 11.04 3.96
N ARG A 162 15.26 11.56 3.32
CA ARG A 162 16.65 11.39 3.80
C ARG A 162 16.83 11.95 5.21
N GLN A 163 16.24 13.11 5.50
CA GLN A 163 16.28 13.70 6.83
C GLN A 163 15.54 12.83 7.85
N VAL A 164 14.33 12.40 7.55
CA VAL A 164 13.54 11.50 8.42
C VAL A 164 14.33 10.24 8.78
N ILE A 165 15.04 9.66 7.82
CA ILE A 165 15.85 8.45 8.03
C ILE A 165 17.08 8.77 8.90
N ALA A 166 17.82 9.83 8.57
CA ALA A 166 19.09 10.17 9.23
C ALA A 166 18.88 10.59 10.70
N GLU A 167 17.88 11.39 10.97
CA GLU A 167 17.58 11.94 12.29
C GLU A 167 16.62 11.06 13.11
N ARG A 168 16.14 9.95 12.53
CA ARG A 168 15.16 9.04 13.14
C ARG A 168 13.90 9.77 13.62
N ILE A 169 13.41 10.70 12.81
CA ILE A 169 12.21 11.48 13.12
C ILE A 169 11.02 10.54 13.29
N VAL A 170 10.22 10.81 14.32
CA VAL A 170 8.98 10.05 14.63
C VAL A 170 7.76 10.90 14.38
N TRP A 171 7.83 12.19 14.67
CA TRP A 171 6.69 13.10 14.66
C TRP A 171 6.98 14.31 13.76
N CYS A 172 6.06 14.71 12.90
CA CYS A 172 6.19 15.89 12.02
C CYS A 172 4.95 16.78 12.09
#